data_e687b264b5d17ec306eede086e4e225e
#
_entry.id   e687b264b5d17ec306eede086e4e225e
#
_cell.length_a   1.000
_cell.length_b   1.000
_cell.length_c   1.000
_cell.angle_alpha   90.00
_cell.angle_beta   90.00
_cell.angle_gamma   90.00
#
_symmetry.space_group_name_H-M   'P 1'
#
loop_
_entity.id
_entity.type
_entity.pdbx_description
1 polymer ?
#
loop_
_entity_poly.entity_id
_entity_poly.type
_entity_poly.pdbx_seq_one_letter_code
_entity_poly.pdbx_strand_id
1 'polypeptide(L)'
;VGIVRFLMRIEKPSPAIVEAVNAAVEWFNKVKITGYKYVDVEAPNEKSGRDRVLQPDSAGLLWARFYDMNTNEPFFTGRDSERKRSITEVENERRTGYAWYGSWPAKLLATEYPAWLRKLNKN
;
A
#
# COMPACT_ATOMS: atom_id res chain seq x y z
N VAL A 1 3.18 -7.17 2.57
CA VAL A 1 4.60 -7.00 2.24
C VAL A 1 5.48 -7.91 3.09
N GLY A 2 5.29 -7.93 4.40
CA GLY A 2 6.10 -8.77 5.29
C GLY A 2 6.02 -10.26 4.99
N ILE A 3 4.84 -10.77 4.68
CA ILE A 3 4.64 -12.18 4.31
C ILE A 3 5.40 -12.50 3.02
N VAL A 4 5.32 -11.63 2.04
CA VAL A 4 6.02 -11.81 0.76
C VAL A 4 7.54 -11.83 0.98
N ARG A 5 8.06 -10.91 1.79
CA ARG A 5 9.49 -10.91 2.13
C ARG A 5 9.92 -12.19 2.84
N PHE A 6 9.09 -12.67 3.74
CA PHE A 6 9.35 -13.94 4.43
C PHE A 6 9.47 -15.09 3.42
N LEU A 7 8.52 -15.21 2.48
CA LEU A 7 8.55 -16.24 1.46
C LEU A 7 9.77 -16.13 0.56
N MET A 8 10.22 -14.91 0.25
CA MET A 8 11.39 -14.68 -0.58
C MET A 8 12.71 -15.07 0.10
N ARG A 9 12.72 -15.23 1.43
CA ARG A 9 13.91 -15.69 2.18
C ARG A 9 14.08 -17.19 2.19
N ILE A 10 13.06 -17.94 1.80
CA ILE A 10 13.12 -19.40 1.80
C ILE A 10 14.10 -19.84 0.73
N GLU A 11 15.11 -20.62 1.13
CA GLU A 11 16.07 -21.22 0.20
C GLU A 11 15.39 -22.38 -0.54
N LYS A 12 15.67 -22.49 -1.83
CA LYS A 12 15.09 -23.53 -2.69
C LYS A 12 13.54 -23.57 -2.58
N PRO A 13 12.86 -22.46 -2.86
CA PRO A 13 11.41 -22.42 -2.69
C PRO A 13 10.70 -23.40 -3.62
N SER A 14 9.62 -23.98 -3.12
CA SER A 14 8.77 -24.85 -3.93
C SER A 14 8.09 -24.04 -5.05
N PRO A 15 7.61 -24.70 -6.12
CA PRO A 15 6.84 -23.99 -7.16
C PRO A 15 5.65 -23.23 -6.60
N ALA A 16 4.97 -23.74 -5.59
CA ALA A 16 3.85 -23.07 -4.96
C ALA A 16 4.27 -21.74 -4.28
N ILE A 17 5.44 -21.71 -3.65
CA ILE A 17 5.99 -20.50 -3.02
C ILE A 17 6.35 -19.48 -4.08
N VAL A 18 7.01 -19.91 -5.14
CA VAL A 18 7.37 -19.02 -6.27
C VAL A 18 6.12 -18.41 -6.88
N GLU A 19 5.10 -19.22 -7.12
CA GLU A 19 3.82 -18.75 -7.67
C GLU A 19 3.15 -17.74 -6.75
N ALA A 20 3.17 -17.99 -5.43
CA ALA A 20 2.57 -17.08 -4.45
C ALA A 20 3.26 -15.71 -4.44
N VAL A 21 4.60 -15.68 -4.49
CA VAL A 21 5.36 -14.43 -4.55
C VAL A 21 5.04 -13.68 -5.84
N ASN A 22 5.06 -14.37 -6.97
CA ASN A 22 4.74 -13.75 -8.27
C ASN A 22 3.34 -13.17 -8.30
N ALA A 23 2.36 -13.89 -7.76
CA ALA A 23 0.97 -13.43 -7.71
C ALA A 23 0.83 -12.19 -6.83
N ALA A 24 1.50 -12.15 -5.68
CA ALA A 24 1.48 -11.00 -4.79
C ALA A 24 2.07 -9.76 -5.45
N VAL A 25 3.21 -9.92 -6.14
CA VAL A 25 3.86 -8.83 -6.86
C VAL A 25 2.97 -8.29 -7.97
N GLU A 26 2.34 -9.18 -8.72
CA GLU A 26 1.39 -8.81 -9.77
C GLU A 26 0.24 -8.00 -9.19
N TRP A 27 -0.30 -8.41 -8.04
CA TRP A 27 -1.36 -7.68 -7.35
C TRP A 27 -0.91 -6.30 -6.90
N PHE A 28 0.28 -6.18 -6.28
CA PHE A 28 0.82 -4.87 -5.89
C PHE A 28 0.92 -3.93 -7.08
N ASN A 29 1.38 -4.43 -8.24
CA ASN A 29 1.46 -3.63 -9.45
C ASN A 29 0.08 -3.26 -10.01
N LYS A 30 -0.90 -4.12 -9.83
CA LYS A 30 -2.27 -3.88 -10.29
C LYS A 30 -2.96 -2.79 -9.48
N VAL A 31 -2.77 -2.76 -8.16
CA VAL A 31 -3.51 -1.86 -7.26
C VAL A 31 -2.72 -0.61 -6.87
N LYS A 32 -1.51 -0.42 -7.36
CA LYS A 32 -0.73 0.78 -7.05
C LYS A 32 -1.45 2.04 -7.49
N ILE A 33 -1.28 3.09 -6.71
CA ILE A 33 -1.86 4.40 -6.97
C ILE A 33 -0.73 5.32 -7.41
N THR A 34 -0.82 5.85 -8.62
CA THR A 34 0.19 6.73 -9.19
C THR A 34 -0.35 8.14 -9.33
N GLY A 35 0.56 9.12 -9.34
CA GLY A 35 0.18 10.51 -9.58
C GLY A 35 -0.23 11.27 -8.32
N TYR A 36 -0.08 10.67 -7.13
CA TYR A 36 -0.45 11.30 -5.87
C TYR A 36 0.54 11.01 -4.77
N LYS A 37 0.64 11.93 -3.82
CA LYS A 37 1.31 11.72 -2.53
C LYS A 37 0.32 12.03 -1.41
N TYR A 38 0.55 11.46 -0.23
CA TYR A 38 -0.30 11.66 0.94
C TYR A 38 0.48 12.47 1.95
N VAL A 39 0.04 13.70 2.23
CA VAL A 39 0.81 14.68 2.98
C VAL A 39 0.03 15.31 4.12
N ASP A 40 0.75 15.71 5.16
CA ASP A 40 0.21 16.52 6.25
C ASP A 40 0.13 17.98 5.80
N VAL A 41 -0.97 18.64 6.13
CA VAL A 41 -1.18 20.06 5.90
C VAL A 41 -1.68 20.73 7.17
N GLU A 42 -1.45 22.02 7.31
CA GLU A 42 -2.00 22.80 8.42
C GLU A 42 -3.51 22.95 8.23
N ALA A 43 -4.25 22.74 9.32
CA ALA A 43 -5.70 22.88 9.33
C ALA A 43 -6.13 23.49 10.67
N PRO A 44 -6.04 24.84 10.82
CA PRO A 44 -6.30 25.51 12.10
C PRO A 44 -7.71 25.30 12.63
N ASN A 45 -8.67 25.01 11.75
CA ASN A 45 -10.06 24.80 12.14
C ASN A 45 -10.33 23.39 12.70
N GLU A 46 -9.36 22.49 12.59
CA GLU A 46 -9.46 21.14 13.14
C GLU A 46 -8.86 21.09 14.55
N LYS A 47 -9.42 20.24 15.40
CA LYS A 47 -8.89 20.06 16.76
C LYS A 47 -7.43 19.67 16.78
N SER A 48 -7.01 18.84 15.83
CA SER A 48 -5.63 18.39 15.70
C SER A 48 -4.69 19.49 15.20
N GLY A 49 -5.23 20.57 14.64
CA GLY A 49 -4.46 21.63 13.99
C GLY A 49 -3.91 21.24 12.62
N ARG A 50 -4.20 20.04 12.15
CA ARG A 50 -3.66 19.50 10.90
C ARG A 50 -4.67 18.59 10.20
N ASP A 51 -4.37 18.31 8.93
CA ASP A 51 -5.11 17.33 8.15
C ASP A 51 -4.13 16.55 7.28
N ARG A 52 -4.57 15.48 6.68
CA ARG A 52 -3.84 14.72 5.67
C ARG A 52 -4.65 14.64 4.41
N VAL A 53 -4.00 14.93 3.30
CA VAL A 53 -4.68 15.00 2.01
C VAL A 53 -3.85 14.33 0.94
N LEU A 54 -4.53 13.82 -0.09
CA LEU A 54 -3.88 13.39 -1.32
C LEU A 54 -3.60 14.64 -2.16
N GLN A 55 -2.36 14.81 -2.59
CA GLN A 55 -1.96 15.89 -3.49
C GLN A 55 -1.42 15.33 -4.78
N PRO A 56 -1.71 15.94 -5.93
CA PRO A 56 -1.11 15.53 -7.19
C PRO A 56 0.41 15.61 -7.14
N ASP A 57 1.07 14.57 -7.63
CA ASP A 57 2.52 14.50 -7.71
C ASP A 57 2.88 13.54 -8.84
N SER A 58 3.56 14.04 -9.88
CA SER A 58 3.90 13.22 -11.04
C SER A 58 4.80 12.02 -10.71
N ALA A 59 5.57 12.10 -9.62
CA ALA A 59 6.40 11.01 -9.13
C ALA A 59 5.71 10.19 -8.04
N GLY A 60 4.44 10.47 -7.74
CA GLY A 60 3.71 9.84 -6.65
C GLY A 60 3.48 8.35 -6.89
N LEU A 61 3.69 7.54 -5.86
CA LEU A 61 3.45 6.11 -5.87
C LEU A 61 3.04 5.68 -4.46
N LEU A 62 1.81 5.22 -4.36
CA LEU A 62 1.21 4.87 -3.08
C LEU A 62 0.42 3.57 -3.18
N TRP A 63 0.16 3.00 -2.02
CA TRP A 63 -0.82 1.93 -1.83
C TRP A 63 -1.73 2.32 -0.67
N ALA A 64 -3.01 1.95 -0.77
CA ALA A 64 -3.91 2.04 0.36
C ALA A 64 -3.60 0.91 1.34
N ARG A 65 -3.99 1.09 2.58
CA ARG A 65 -3.81 0.05 3.62
C ARG A 65 -4.78 -1.10 3.46
N PHE A 66 -6.00 -0.82 3.06
CA PHE A 66 -7.06 -1.81 2.93
C PHE A 66 -7.67 -1.78 1.54
N TYR A 67 -7.93 -2.95 1.00
CA TYR A 67 -8.56 -3.13 -0.30
C TYR A 67 -9.72 -4.11 -0.17
N ASP A 68 -10.80 -3.83 -0.89
CA ASP A 68 -11.90 -4.77 -1.02
C ASP A 68 -11.42 -5.97 -1.83
N MET A 69 -11.62 -7.18 -1.32
CA MET A 69 -11.13 -8.40 -1.96
C MET A 69 -11.83 -8.73 -3.27
N ASN A 70 -13.04 -8.24 -3.45
CA ASN A 70 -13.83 -8.52 -4.65
C ASN A 70 -13.57 -7.52 -5.78
N THR A 71 -13.36 -6.25 -5.43
CA THR A 71 -13.23 -5.17 -6.42
C THR A 71 -11.79 -4.69 -6.59
N ASN A 72 -10.90 -5.01 -5.64
CA ASN A 72 -9.53 -4.47 -5.56
C ASN A 72 -9.49 -2.95 -5.42
N GLU A 73 -10.56 -2.35 -4.93
CA GLU A 73 -10.62 -0.92 -4.66
C GLU A 73 -10.26 -0.62 -3.21
N PRO A 74 -9.55 0.49 -2.94
CA PRO A 74 -9.28 0.92 -1.58
C PRO A 74 -10.56 1.20 -0.81
N PHE A 75 -10.55 0.93 0.49
CA PHE A 75 -11.63 1.38 1.36
C PHE A 75 -11.07 1.93 2.67
N PHE A 76 -11.90 2.72 3.34
CA PHE A 76 -11.54 3.43 4.57
C PHE A 76 -12.67 3.28 5.57
N THR A 77 -12.35 3.35 6.85
CA THR A 77 -13.37 3.26 7.91
C THR A 77 -13.14 4.35 8.93
N GLY A 78 -14.23 5.00 9.34
CA GLY A 78 -14.23 5.93 10.46
C GLY A 78 -14.69 5.23 11.74
N ARG A 79 -15.09 6.03 12.73
CA ARG A 79 -15.56 5.53 14.03
C ARG A 79 -16.91 4.79 13.94
N ASP A 80 -17.69 5.06 12.88
CA ASP A 80 -18.96 4.39 12.63
C ASP A 80 -18.80 2.95 12.11
N SER A 81 -17.56 2.52 11.83
CA SER A 81 -17.23 1.20 11.29
C SER A 81 -17.79 0.92 9.90
N GLU A 82 -18.36 1.93 9.23
CA GLU A 82 -18.84 1.79 7.87
C GLU A 82 -17.72 1.99 6.86
N ARG A 83 -17.75 1.22 5.77
CA ARG A 83 -16.78 1.35 4.70
C ARG A 83 -17.01 2.61 3.90
N LYS A 84 -15.96 3.38 3.67
CA LYS A 84 -15.97 4.59 2.85
C LYS A 84 -15.07 4.38 1.64
N ARG A 85 -15.43 4.97 0.52
CA ARG A 85 -14.66 4.88 -0.72
C ARG A 85 -13.60 5.96 -0.85
N SER A 86 -13.74 7.06 -0.11
CA SER A 86 -12.80 8.17 -0.15
C SER A 86 -12.30 8.47 1.26
N ILE A 87 -11.01 8.78 1.37
CA ILE A 87 -10.40 9.19 2.64
C ILE A 87 -11.03 10.49 3.15
N THR A 88 -11.59 11.31 2.27
CA THR A 88 -12.26 12.55 2.67
C THR A 88 -13.55 12.31 3.47
N GLU A 89 -14.13 11.13 3.39
CA GLU A 89 -15.33 10.77 4.15
C GLU A 89 -15.02 10.30 5.58
N VAL A 90 -13.74 10.07 5.89
CA VAL A 90 -13.29 9.68 7.23
C VAL A 90 -13.05 10.96 8.04
N GLU A 91 -13.48 10.97 9.30
CA GLU A 91 -13.28 12.14 10.15
C GLU A 91 -11.77 12.47 10.33
N ASN A 92 -11.48 13.77 10.52
CA ASN A 92 -10.11 14.29 10.60
C ASN A 92 -9.24 13.54 11.61
N GLU A 93 -9.76 13.25 12.79
CA GLU A 93 -9.04 12.54 13.84
C GLU A 93 -8.51 11.18 13.34
N ARG A 94 -9.34 10.45 12.61
CA ARG A 94 -8.96 9.14 12.07
C ARG A 94 -8.05 9.28 10.86
N ARG A 95 -8.28 10.27 10.00
CA ARG A 95 -7.40 10.54 8.85
C ARG A 95 -5.98 10.81 9.27
N THR A 96 -5.80 11.61 10.30
CA THR A 96 -4.46 12.02 10.78
C THR A 96 -3.83 11.01 11.73
N GLY A 97 -4.63 10.16 12.34
CA GLY A 97 -4.18 9.21 13.36
C GLY A 97 -3.84 7.81 12.86
N TYR A 98 -4.00 7.54 11.57
CA TYR A 98 -3.79 6.21 11.02
C TYR A 98 -3.12 6.29 9.64
N ALA A 99 -2.26 5.32 9.37
CA ALA A 99 -1.55 5.27 8.08
C ALA A 99 -2.43 4.61 7.00
N TRP A 100 -3.33 5.39 6.42
CA TRP A 100 -4.28 4.91 5.39
C TRP A 100 -3.61 4.66 4.04
N TYR A 101 -2.52 5.37 3.75
CA TYR A 101 -1.73 5.20 2.55
C TYR A 101 -0.27 5.09 2.91
N GLY A 102 0.50 4.43 2.08
CA GLY A 102 1.93 4.32 2.27
C GLY A 102 2.62 3.76 1.04
N SER A 103 3.93 3.62 1.13
CA SER A 103 4.77 3.13 0.04
C SER A 103 5.38 1.75 0.37
N TRP A 104 4.75 0.99 1.22
CA TRP A 104 5.30 -0.26 1.76
C TRP A 104 5.84 -1.25 0.71
N PRO A 105 5.15 -1.47 -0.43
CA PRO A 105 5.67 -2.38 -1.44
C PRO A 105 6.71 -1.79 -2.38
N ALA A 106 6.98 -0.49 -2.33
CA ALA A 106 7.82 0.19 -3.33
C ALA A 106 9.23 -0.42 -3.43
N LYS A 107 9.91 -0.59 -2.29
CA LYS A 107 11.26 -1.15 -2.27
C LYS A 107 11.27 -2.62 -2.70
N LEU A 108 10.28 -3.37 -2.30
CA LEU A 108 10.13 -4.77 -2.69
C LEU A 108 10.04 -4.88 -4.21
N LEU A 109 9.19 -4.07 -4.83
CA LEU A 109 8.97 -4.10 -6.28
C LEU A 109 10.18 -3.61 -7.06
N ALA A 110 10.83 -2.52 -6.59
CA ALA A 110 11.92 -1.89 -7.32
C ALA A 110 13.24 -2.63 -7.19
N THR A 111 13.52 -3.25 -6.05
CA THR A 111 14.84 -3.77 -5.72
C THR A 111 14.83 -5.23 -5.30
N GLU A 112 13.99 -5.58 -4.34
CA GLU A 112 14.05 -6.91 -3.70
C GLU A 112 13.55 -8.02 -4.62
N TYR A 113 12.43 -7.78 -5.30
CA TYR A 113 11.87 -8.77 -6.21
C TYR A 113 12.77 -9.05 -7.43
N PRO A 114 13.30 -8.03 -8.13
CA PRO A 114 14.26 -8.29 -9.21
C PRO A 114 15.49 -9.06 -8.76
N ALA A 115 16.01 -8.78 -7.56
CA ALA A 115 17.15 -9.51 -7.00
C ALA A 115 16.80 -10.98 -6.73
N TRP A 116 15.60 -11.22 -6.21
CA TRP A 116 15.11 -12.57 -5.94
C TRP A 116 14.95 -13.38 -7.24
N LEU A 117 14.42 -12.76 -8.29
CA LEU A 117 14.30 -13.40 -9.61
C LEU A 117 15.66 -13.81 -10.16
N ARG A 118 16.67 -12.93 -10.03
CA ARG A 118 18.04 -13.26 -10.46
C ARG A 118 18.61 -14.45 -9.68
N LYS A 119 18.35 -14.50 -8.38
CA LYS A 119 18.79 -15.59 -7.51
C LYS A 119 18.14 -16.91 -7.91
N LEU A 120 16.84 -16.91 -8.24
CA LEU A 120 16.13 -18.11 -8.70
C LEU A 120 16.72 -18.64 -10.00
N ASN A 121 17.06 -17.74 -10.94
CA ASN A 121 17.57 -18.13 -12.25
C ASN A 121 19.00 -18.70 -12.20
N LYS A 122 19.73 -18.49 -11.10
CA LYS A 122 21.08 -19.05 -10.91
C LYS A 122 21.06 -20.49 -10.41
N ASN A 123 19.94 -20.96 -9.97
CA ASN A 123 19.75 -22.30 -9.48
C ASN A 123 19.06 -23.16 -10.56
#